data_421884db18d94ac9684f99348f4dbe08
#
_entry.id   421884db18d94ac9684f99348f4dbe08
#
_cell.length_a   1.000
_cell.length_b   1.000
_cell.length_c   1.000
_cell.angle_alpha   90.00
_cell.angle_beta   90.00
_cell.angle_gamma   90.00
#
_symmetry.space_group_name_H-M   'P 1'
#
loop_
_entity.id
_entity.type
_entity.pdbx_description
1 polymer ?
#
loop_
_entity_poly.entity_id
_entity_poly.type
_entity_poly.pdbx_seq_one_letter_code
_entity_poly.pdbx_strand_id
1 'polypeptide(L)'
;MVQGSCHCGAVQWRCQAIPDSAEACNCTICRRYGVLWAYGFEGEGISVSGATQSYIPRRTEFHFCFACGCVAYWREREPGPKGRRRIAVNLRLAEPEAVAQIPIDRVVGLDDTFKHLPRDGRCITDYWF
;
A
#
# COMPACT_ATOMS: atom_id res chain seq x y z
N MET A 1 -15.43 2.11 -5.24
CA MET A 1 -14.10 2.33 -5.85
C MET A 1 -13.31 3.30 -5.00
N VAL A 2 -12.03 3.03 -4.81
CA VAL A 2 -11.09 3.92 -4.12
C VAL A 2 -9.92 4.19 -5.05
N GLN A 3 -9.41 5.40 -5.05
CA GLN A 3 -8.25 5.78 -5.86
C GLN A 3 -7.33 6.70 -5.06
N GLY A 4 -6.07 6.70 -5.45
CA GLY A 4 -5.07 7.56 -4.86
C GLY A 4 -4.08 8.07 -5.89
N SER A 5 -3.42 9.17 -5.55
CA SER A 5 -2.35 9.74 -6.39
C SER A 5 -1.21 10.24 -5.52
N CYS A 6 0.00 10.26 -6.09
CA CYS A 6 1.11 10.95 -5.47
C CYS A 6 0.83 12.46 -5.43
N HIS A 7 1.60 13.19 -4.66
CA HIS A 7 1.36 14.63 -4.43
C HIS A 7 1.30 15.44 -5.75
N CYS A 8 2.17 15.17 -6.71
CA CYS A 8 2.15 15.88 -8.00
C CYS A 8 1.13 15.35 -9.00
N GLY A 9 0.45 14.22 -8.70
CA GLY A 9 -0.56 13.62 -9.57
C GLY A 9 -0.03 12.71 -10.67
N ALA A 10 1.29 12.60 -10.86
CA ALA A 10 1.88 11.84 -11.96
C ALA A 10 1.71 10.31 -11.81
N VAL A 11 1.67 9.80 -10.58
CA VAL A 11 1.49 8.38 -10.28
C VAL A 11 0.14 8.20 -9.61
N GLN A 12 -0.64 7.26 -10.12
CA GLN A 12 -2.00 7.00 -9.63
C GLN A 12 -2.24 5.50 -9.47
N TRP A 13 -3.15 5.17 -8.58
CA TRP A 13 -3.66 3.81 -8.44
C TRP A 13 -5.18 3.81 -8.22
N ARG A 14 -5.81 2.68 -8.55
CA ARG A 14 -7.26 2.46 -8.35
C ARG A 14 -7.52 1.08 -7.80
N CYS A 15 -8.46 1.00 -6.86
CA CYS A 15 -9.05 -0.24 -6.38
C CYS A 15 -10.54 -0.22 -6.75
N GLN A 16 -11.01 -1.25 -7.44
CA GLN A 16 -12.43 -1.33 -7.85
C GLN A 16 -13.36 -1.48 -6.65
N ALA A 17 -12.91 -2.17 -5.61
CA ALA A 17 -13.65 -2.32 -4.35
C ALA A 17 -12.96 -1.54 -3.23
N ILE A 18 -13.74 -1.16 -2.22
CA ILE A 18 -13.17 -0.60 -0.98
C ILE A 18 -12.43 -1.74 -0.28
N PRO A 19 -11.14 -1.55 0.08
CA PRO A 19 -10.39 -2.58 0.80
C PRO A 19 -11.00 -2.92 2.17
N ASP A 20 -10.96 -4.19 2.54
CA ASP A 20 -11.46 -4.65 3.83
C ASP A 20 -10.60 -4.20 5.01
N SER A 21 -9.35 -3.88 4.75
CA SER A 21 -8.42 -3.39 5.76
C SER A 21 -7.27 -2.59 5.15
N ALA A 22 -6.62 -1.80 5.99
CA ALA A 22 -5.36 -1.17 5.71
C ALA A 22 -4.29 -1.75 6.64
N GLU A 23 -3.22 -2.28 6.08
CA GLU A 23 -2.16 -2.87 6.88
C GLU A 23 -1.14 -1.82 7.29
N ALA A 24 -0.95 -1.70 8.60
CA ALA A 24 0.11 -0.91 9.22
C ALA A 24 1.23 -1.88 9.66
N CYS A 25 2.29 -1.94 8.87
CA CYS A 25 3.45 -2.76 9.16
C CYS A 25 4.56 -1.90 9.78
N ASN A 26 5.18 -2.40 10.86
CA ASN A 26 6.27 -1.70 11.53
C ASN A 26 7.65 -2.23 11.13
N CYS A 27 7.78 -2.95 10.02
CA CYS A 27 9.08 -3.40 9.53
C CYS A 27 9.98 -2.22 9.18
N THR A 28 11.26 -2.51 8.96
CA THR A 28 12.28 -1.47 8.76
C THR A 28 12.01 -0.53 7.61
N ILE A 29 11.33 -1.00 6.57
CA ILE A 29 11.02 -0.17 5.40
C ILE A 29 9.64 0.48 5.49
N CYS A 30 8.59 -0.27 5.86
CA CYS A 30 7.23 0.26 5.89
C CYS A 30 7.07 1.40 6.90
N ARG A 31 7.68 1.29 8.09
CA ARG A 31 7.64 2.37 9.08
C ARG A 31 8.39 3.63 8.64
N ARG A 32 9.46 3.45 7.82
CA ARG A 32 10.20 4.60 7.27
C ARG A 32 9.44 5.31 6.17
N TYR A 33 8.73 4.56 5.35
CA TYR A 33 7.85 5.14 4.33
C TYR A 33 6.56 5.73 4.93
N GLY A 34 6.15 5.29 6.11
CA GLY A 34 4.91 5.74 6.73
C GLY A 34 3.66 5.32 5.95
N VAL A 35 3.68 4.15 5.35
CA VAL A 35 2.64 3.66 4.45
C VAL A 35 1.54 2.90 5.18
N LEU A 36 0.37 2.86 4.56
CA LEU A 36 -0.75 1.98 4.92
C LEU A 36 -1.15 1.20 3.67
N TRP A 37 -1.01 -0.12 3.70
CA TRP A 37 -1.16 -0.94 2.51
C TRP A 37 -2.54 -1.56 2.36
N ALA A 38 -3.07 -1.54 1.14
CA ALA A 38 -4.17 -2.41 0.72
C ALA A 38 -3.64 -3.41 -0.32
N TYR A 39 -3.86 -4.70 -0.07
CA TYR A 39 -3.32 -5.78 -0.88
C TYR A 39 -4.30 -6.28 -1.92
N GLY A 40 -3.76 -6.81 -2.99
CA GLY A 40 -4.50 -7.49 -4.03
C GLY A 40 -3.58 -8.09 -5.09
N PHE A 41 -4.11 -8.28 -6.27
CA PHE A 41 -3.35 -8.74 -7.42
C PHE A 41 -3.47 -7.74 -8.56
N GLU A 42 -2.34 -7.45 -9.20
CA GLU A 42 -2.27 -6.47 -10.30
C GLU A 42 -3.15 -6.94 -11.47
N GLY A 43 -4.01 -6.04 -11.95
CA GLY A 43 -4.97 -6.35 -13.00
C GLY A 43 -6.25 -7.06 -12.54
N GLU A 44 -6.36 -7.40 -11.25
CA GLU A 44 -7.53 -8.04 -10.67
C GLU A 44 -8.18 -7.10 -9.65
N GLY A 45 -8.72 -6.00 -10.12
CA GLY A 45 -9.34 -4.97 -9.29
C GLY A 45 -8.40 -3.89 -8.79
N ILE A 46 -7.08 -4.05 -8.95
CA ILE A 46 -6.09 -3.02 -8.66
C ILE A 46 -5.33 -2.69 -9.94
N SER A 47 -5.24 -1.41 -10.25
CA SER A 47 -4.45 -0.90 -11.37
C SER A 47 -3.61 0.29 -10.94
N VAL A 48 -2.45 0.45 -11.59
CA VAL A 48 -1.51 1.54 -11.35
C VAL A 48 -1.12 2.19 -12.66
N SER A 49 -0.77 3.47 -12.62
CA SER A 49 -0.34 4.22 -13.79
C SER A 49 0.67 5.31 -13.40
N GLY A 50 1.40 5.77 -14.40
CA GLY A 50 2.41 6.82 -14.23
C GLY A 50 3.82 6.27 -14.10
N ALA A 51 4.80 7.11 -14.43
CA ALA A 51 6.20 6.75 -14.39
C ALA A 51 6.73 6.76 -12.95
N THR A 52 7.38 5.66 -12.58
CA THR A 52 7.96 5.49 -11.24
C THR A 52 9.44 5.12 -11.33
N GLN A 53 10.14 5.35 -10.22
CA GLN A 53 11.37 4.64 -9.90
C GLN A 53 11.07 3.59 -8.84
N SER A 54 11.92 2.59 -8.74
CA SER A 54 11.73 1.52 -7.77
C SER A 54 12.96 1.29 -6.92
N TYR A 55 12.70 0.88 -5.67
CA TYR A 55 13.70 0.38 -4.75
C TYR A 55 13.39 -1.08 -4.47
N ILE A 56 14.36 -1.96 -4.71
CA ILE A 56 14.16 -3.42 -4.65
C ILE A 56 15.15 -4.00 -3.64
N PRO A 57 14.82 -3.95 -2.33
CA PRO A 57 15.75 -4.48 -1.32
C PRO A 57 15.89 -6.00 -1.36
N ARG A 58 14.84 -6.72 -1.79
CA ARG A 58 14.81 -8.19 -1.90
C ARG A 58 13.99 -8.63 -3.10
N ARG A 59 12.74 -9.04 -2.89
CA ARG A 59 11.80 -9.50 -3.93
C ARG A 59 10.72 -8.49 -4.27
N THR A 60 10.50 -7.54 -3.38
CA THR A 60 9.43 -6.57 -3.49
C THR A 60 9.97 -5.31 -4.13
N GLU A 61 9.30 -4.83 -5.16
CA GLU A 61 9.60 -3.56 -5.81
C GLU A 61 8.73 -2.47 -5.18
N PHE A 62 9.35 -1.54 -4.46
CA PHE A 62 8.66 -0.35 -3.95
C PHE A 62 8.74 0.74 -4.99
N HIS A 63 7.59 1.18 -5.49
CA HIS A 63 7.49 2.16 -6.55
C HIS A 63 7.15 3.54 -6.00
N PHE A 64 7.93 4.53 -6.36
CA PHE A 64 7.74 5.91 -5.95
C PHE A 64 7.80 6.86 -7.14
N CYS A 65 7.09 8.00 -7.02
CA CYS A 65 7.13 9.03 -8.03
C CYS A 65 8.53 9.66 -8.05
N PHE A 66 9.18 9.66 -9.19
CA PHE A 66 10.51 10.27 -9.29
C PHE A 66 10.49 11.80 -9.20
N ALA A 67 9.33 12.43 -9.39
CA ALA A 67 9.19 13.88 -9.30
C ALA A 67 8.92 14.36 -7.87
N CYS A 68 7.96 13.74 -7.16
CA CYS A 68 7.59 14.18 -5.81
C CYS A 68 8.00 13.21 -4.69
N GLY A 69 8.47 12.01 -5.01
CA GLY A 69 9.00 11.04 -4.05
C GLY A 69 7.97 10.22 -3.28
N CYS A 70 6.67 10.42 -3.48
CA CYS A 70 5.65 9.64 -2.78
C CYS A 70 5.75 8.16 -3.16
N VAL A 71 5.80 7.28 -2.15
CA VAL A 71 5.73 5.84 -2.35
C VAL A 71 4.27 5.46 -2.59
N ALA A 72 3.98 4.98 -3.81
CA ALA A 72 2.61 4.76 -4.24
C ALA A 72 2.15 3.31 -4.10
N TYR A 73 3.01 2.38 -4.41
CA TYR A 73 2.67 0.96 -4.34
C TYR A 73 3.94 0.11 -4.28
N TRP A 74 3.77 -1.15 -3.88
CA TRP A 74 4.78 -2.16 -4.13
C TRP A 74 4.16 -3.32 -4.90
N ARG A 75 5.00 -4.06 -5.61
CA ARG A 75 4.58 -5.31 -6.24
C ARG A 75 5.69 -6.35 -6.15
N GLU A 76 5.32 -7.60 -6.23
CA GLU A 76 6.29 -8.68 -6.36
C GLU A 76 7.05 -8.52 -7.68
N ARG A 77 8.38 -8.71 -7.63
CA ARG A 77 9.23 -8.58 -8.80
C ARG A 77 8.85 -9.59 -9.89
N GLU A 78 8.57 -10.83 -9.47
CA GLU A 78 8.17 -11.90 -10.36
C GLU A 78 6.74 -12.33 -10.07
N PRO A 79 5.93 -12.65 -11.10
CA PRO A 79 4.62 -13.21 -10.89
C PRO A 79 4.72 -14.53 -10.12
N GLY A 80 3.77 -14.76 -9.22
CA GLY A 80 3.63 -16.00 -8.50
C GLY A 80 2.89 -17.09 -9.30
N PRO A 81 2.36 -18.12 -8.61
CA PRO A 81 1.59 -19.18 -9.26
C PRO A 81 0.44 -18.63 -10.10
N LYS A 82 0.17 -19.28 -11.24
CA LYS A 82 -0.86 -18.87 -12.20
C LYS A 82 -0.65 -17.50 -12.83
N GLY A 83 0.60 -16.99 -12.83
CA GLY A 83 0.93 -15.70 -13.41
C GLY A 83 0.37 -14.49 -12.65
N ARG A 84 -0.14 -14.66 -11.44
CA ARG A 84 -0.69 -13.58 -10.63
C ARG A 84 0.43 -12.86 -9.89
N ARG A 85 0.44 -11.54 -9.97
CA ARG A 85 1.41 -10.70 -9.30
C ARG A 85 0.76 -9.97 -8.13
N ARG A 86 1.24 -10.22 -6.92
CA ARG A 86 0.77 -9.47 -5.75
C ARG A 86 1.21 -8.02 -5.85
N ILE A 87 0.31 -7.15 -5.44
CA ILE A 87 0.51 -5.71 -5.37
C ILE A 87 -0.12 -5.17 -4.09
N ALA A 88 0.43 -4.09 -3.58
CA ALA A 88 -0.20 -3.32 -2.51
C ALA A 88 -0.11 -1.84 -2.85
N VAL A 89 -1.20 -1.12 -2.64
CA VAL A 89 -1.26 0.32 -2.87
C VAL A 89 -1.28 1.07 -1.53
N ASN A 90 -0.68 2.25 -1.53
CA ASN A 90 -0.56 3.08 -0.33
C ASN A 90 -1.83 3.92 -0.15
N LEU A 91 -2.67 3.51 0.79
CA LEU A 91 -3.94 4.18 1.08
C LEU A 91 -3.78 5.61 1.62
N ARG A 92 -2.58 5.99 2.11
CA ARG A 92 -2.32 7.39 2.48
C ARG A 92 -2.37 8.35 1.30
N LEU A 93 -2.33 7.86 0.08
CA LEU A 93 -2.42 8.67 -1.14
C LEU A 93 -3.87 8.87 -1.62
N ALA A 94 -4.84 8.24 -0.98
CA ALA A 94 -6.26 8.47 -1.25
C ALA A 94 -6.76 9.72 -0.53
N GLU A 95 -7.89 10.25 -1.01
CA GLU A 95 -8.56 11.32 -0.27
C GLU A 95 -8.98 10.80 1.11
N PRO A 96 -8.69 11.53 2.20
CA PRO A 96 -8.91 11.06 3.56
C PRO A 96 -10.32 10.53 3.83
N GLU A 97 -11.32 11.23 3.32
CA GLU A 97 -12.74 10.88 3.53
C GLU A 97 -13.11 9.54 2.88
N ALA A 98 -12.49 9.22 1.74
CA ALA A 98 -12.78 7.99 1.00
C ALA A 98 -12.31 6.72 1.73
N VAL A 99 -11.33 6.83 2.61
CA VAL A 99 -10.69 5.71 3.29
C VAL A 99 -10.79 5.77 4.81
N ALA A 100 -11.37 6.82 5.35
CA ALA A 100 -11.39 7.13 6.80
C ALA A 100 -11.81 5.94 7.67
N GLN A 101 -12.81 5.19 7.24
CA GLN A 101 -13.44 4.12 8.03
C GLN A 101 -12.85 2.73 7.77
N ILE A 102 -11.84 2.61 6.90
CA ILE A 102 -11.19 1.33 6.65
C ILE A 102 -10.43 0.91 7.93
N PRO A 103 -10.71 -0.27 8.49
CA PRO A 103 -10.05 -0.72 9.72
C PRO A 103 -8.56 -1.00 9.49
N ILE A 104 -7.79 -0.81 10.55
CA ILE A 104 -6.34 -1.05 10.55
C ILE A 104 -6.05 -2.49 11.00
N ASP A 105 -5.26 -3.19 10.20
CA ASP A 105 -4.60 -4.43 10.61
C ASP A 105 -3.13 -4.11 10.90
N ARG A 106 -2.70 -4.40 12.13
CA ARG A 106 -1.32 -4.15 12.56
C ARG A 106 -0.48 -5.40 12.38
N VAL A 107 0.68 -5.24 11.73
CA VAL A 107 1.60 -6.33 11.46
C VAL A 107 2.95 -6.05 12.10
N VAL A 108 3.44 -7.03 12.87
CA VAL A 108 4.74 -6.95 13.54
C VAL A 108 5.83 -7.43 12.57
N GLY A 109 6.47 -6.48 11.91
CA GLY A 109 7.56 -6.75 10.96
C GLY A 109 8.96 -6.51 11.55
N LEU A 110 9.06 -5.97 12.78
CA LEU A 110 10.36 -5.69 13.40
C LEU A 110 11.16 -6.95 13.73
N ASP A 111 10.48 -8.05 14.02
CA ASP A 111 11.09 -9.33 14.36
C ASP A 111 11.01 -10.36 13.22
N ASP A 112 10.66 -9.90 12.02
CA ASP A 112 10.48 -10.71 10.81
C ASP A 112 9.41 -11.81 10.93
N THR A 113 8.55 -11.80 11.94
CA THR A 113 7.46 -12.78 12.06
C THR A 113 6.26 -12.42 11.21
N PHE A 114 6.07 -11.14 10.93
CA PHE A 114 4.90 -10.60 10.23
C PHE A 114 3.58 -11.05 10.86
N LYS A 115 3.60 -11.18 12.18
CA LYS A 115 2.43 -11.58 12.96
C LYS A 115 1.40 -10.46 12.99
N HIS A 116 0.15 -10.83 12.75
CA HIS A 116 -0.98 -9.92 12.90
C HIS A 116 -1.36 -9.78 14.37
N LEU A 117 -1.49 -8.55 14.84
CA LEU A 117 -2.05 -8.26 16.15
C LEU A 117 -3.58 -8.22 16.05
N PRO A 118 -4.30 -8.48 17.16
CA PRO A 118 -5.76 -8.26 17.18
C PRO A 118 -6.10 -6.82 16.82
N ARG A 119 -7.19 -6.63 16.07
CA ARG A 119 -7.71 -5.28 15.80
C ARG A 119 -8.09 -4.60 17.10
N ASP A 120 -7.84 -3.30 17.20
CA ASP A 120 -8.12 -2.50 18.39
C ASP A 120 -9.17 -1.41 18.15
N GLY A 121 -9.91 -1.51 17.03
CA GLY A 121 -10.97 -0.58 16.67
C GLY A 121 -10.51 0.65 15.90
N ARG A 122 -9.20 0.82 15.69
CA ARG A 122 -8.69 1.95 14.90
C ARG A 122 -8.98 1.77 13.41
N CYS A 123 -9.25 2.91 12.76
CA CYS A 123 -9.42 3.03 11.33
C CYS A 123 -8.34 3.96 10.77
N ILE A 124 -8.29 4.12 9.45
CA ILE A 124 -7.29 4.98 8.80
C ILE A 124 -7.34 6.41 9.36
N THR A 125 -8.53 6.94 9.64
CA THR A 125 -8.67 8.30 10.18
C THR A 125 -7.84 8.53 11.44
N ASP A 126 -7.63 7.49 12.27
CA ASP A 126 -6.84 7.59 13.51
C ASP A 126 -5.32 7.68 13.22
N TYR A 127 -4.90 7.44 11.99
CA TYR A 127 -3.49 7.45 11.56
C TYR A 127 -3.10 8.73 10.83
N TRP A 128 -4.01 9.70 10.70
CA TRP A 128 -3.68 10.98 10.11
C TRP A 128 -2.95 11.92 11.09
N PHE A 129 -2.95 11.59 12.37
CA PHE A 129 -2.36 12.40 13.45
C PHE A 129 -1.34 11.63 14.27
#